data_4301a07968f0dc3cd2c49bf99d1274bf
#
_entry.id   4301a07968f0dc3cd2c49bf99d1274bf
#
_cell.length_a   1.000
_cell.length_b   1.000
_cell.length_c   1.000
_cell.angle_alpha   90.00
_cell.angle_beta   90.00
_cell.angle_gamma   90.00
#
_symmetry.space_group_name_H-M   'P 1'
#
loop_
_entity.id
_entity.type
_entity.pdbx_description
1 polymer ?
#
loop_
_entity_poly.entity_id
_entity_poly.type
_entity_poly.pdbx_seq_one_letter_code
_entity_poly.pdbx_strand_id
1 'polypeptide(L)'
;MNWIPLEDSLSQLGESPFWHPRERALYWLDIPGRALLRASMHADDGGDAPPRVRAVERWALPSEPGCMAPARSGGLVIALRDGIYRARTWGGALELLEPAVHDTRTMRFNDGKCDTLGRFWAGTLNEAKDGPTGALYCLDLRPDRPQGAPRFAMLAGGVTTANGLAFSPDGRTAYWADTAAHRVRAWDWDAESNTLARERTFARFDVKPEGWTSATAASATSYDGRPDGAAVDSRGDYWSAMFEGGQLLRFSPAGERVESLALPAQCPTMPCFGGDDLRTLYVTTGAKARPADERARLPDSGRVLATRVATPGLPVHFFQD
;
A
#
# COMPACT_ATOMS: atom_id res chain seq x y z
N MET A 1 -11.18 -2.18 19.29
CA MET A 1 -9.85 -2.73 18.90
C MET A 1 -8.77 -1.95 19.62
N ASN A 2 -7.70 -2.59 20.06
CA ASN A 2 -6.57 -1.90 20.70
C ASN A 2 -5.45 -1.72 19.66
N TRP A 3 -5.22 -0.47 19.25
CA TRP A 3 -4.12 -0.12 18.33
C TRP A 3 -2.88 0.23 19.14
N ILE A 4 -1.73 -0.27 18.70
CA ILE A 4 -0.43 -0.05 19.33
C ILE A 4 0.46 0.63 18.30
N PRO A 5 0.94 1.85 18.58
CA PRO A 5 1.92 2.49 17.72
C PRO A 5 3.28 1.81 17.85
N LEU A 6 3.91 1.49 16.74
CA LEU A 6 5.26 0.95 16.75
C LEU A 6 6.26 2.05 17.13
N GLU A 7 7.20 1.70 18.02
CA GLU A 7 8.29 2.58 18.40
C GLU A 7 9.16 2.92 17.18
N ASP A 8 9.72 4.13 17.14
CA ASP A 8 10.62 4.65 16.11
C ASP A 8 10.12 4.55 14.65
N SER A 9 8.81 4.35 14.46
CA SER A 9 8.21 4.19 13.12
C SER A 9 7.74 5.50 12.47
N LEU A 10 8.04 6.67 13.06
CA LEU A 10 7.53 7.95 12.59
C LEU A 10 7.98 8.25 11.15
N SER A 11 7.00 8.55 10.31
CA SER A 11 7.15 8.94 8.90
C SER A 11 6.32 10.18 8.62
N GLN A 12 6.73 10.98 7.62
CA GLN A 12 5.89 12.09 7.15
C GLN A 12 4.64 11.55 6.42
N LEU A 13 4.84 10.52 5.60
CA LEU A 13 3.80 9.78 4.91
C LEU A 13 4.30 8.34 4.75
N GLY A 14 3.92 7.49 5.70
CA GLY A 14 4.21 6.07 5.66
C GLY A 14 3.41 5.39 4.56
N GLU A 15 4.02 4.47 3.78
CA GLU A 15 3.37 3.80 2.66
C GLU A 15 4.01 2.45 2.33
N SER A 16 3.32 1.69 1.44
CA SER A 16 3.80 0.43 0.89
C SER A 16 4.32 -0.57 1.94
N PRO A 17 3.61 -0.79 3.06
CA PRO A 17 4.07 -1.71 4.08
C PRO A 17 3.97 -3.15 3.59
N PHE A 18 4.94 -3.98 3.97
CA PHE A 18 4.85 -5.43 3.87
C PHE A 18 5.60 -6.14 5.00
N TRP A 19 5.13 -7.31 5.36
CA TRP A 19 5.82 -8.23 6.27
C TRP A 19 6.74 -9.16 5.51
N HIS A 20 8.04 -9.15 5.83
CA HIS A 20 9.02 -10.08 5.26
C HIS A 20 9.14 -11.34 6.13
N PRO A 21 8.58 -12.49 5.72
CA PRO A 21 8.46 -13.66 6.60
C PRO A 21 9.80 -14.30 6.95
N ARG A 22 10.79 -14.28 6.04
CA ARG A 22 12.12 -14.86 6.28
C ARG A 22 12.96 -14.00 7.23
N GLU A 23 12.83 -12.68 7.16
CA GLU A 23 13.56 -11.73 8.00
C GLU A 23 12.81 -11.39 9.29
N ARG A 24 11.52 -11.78 9.39
CA ARG A 24 10.61 -11.41 10.48
C ARG A 24 10.63 -9.90 10.74
N ALA A 25 10.51 -9.15 9.68
CA ALA A 25 10.62 -7.69 9.69
C ALA A 25 9.47 -7.05 8.92
N LEU A 26 8.99 -5.93 9.44
CA LEU A 26 8.06 -5.06 8.74
C LEU A 26 8.87 -4.02 7.97
N TYR A 27 8.54 -3.85 6.70
CA TYR A 27 9.11 -2.85 5.81
C TYR A 27 8.05 -1.81 5.47
N TRP A 28 8.44 -0.54 5.32
CA TRP A 28 7.58 0.53 4.80
C TRP A 28 8.41 1.67 4.21
N LEU A 29 7.77 2.59 3.52
CA LEU A 29 8.36 3.79 2.92
C LEU A 29 7.95 5.03 3.71
N ASP A 30 8.82 6.05 3.72
CA ASP A 30 8.48 7.44 4.02
C ASP A 30 8.66 8.24 2.73
N ILE A 31 7.57 8.46 1.98
CA ILE A 31 7.64 9.04 0.64
C ILE A 31 8.33 10.41 0.65
N PRO A 32 7.84 11.43 1.39
CA PRO A 32 8.50 12.73 1.40
C PRO A 32 9.83 12.72 2.12
N GLY A 33 10.03 11.79 3.04
CA GLY A 33 11.28 11.57 3.74
C GLY A 33 12.34 10.88 2.89
N ARG A 34 11.99 10.47 1.66
CA ARG A 34 12.86 9.75 0.70
C ARG A 34 13.60 8.62 1.39
N ALA A 35 12.85 7.76 2.05
CA ALA A 35 13.46 6.70 2.83
C ALA A 35 12.66 5.41 2.77
N LEU A 36 13.38 4.33 2.91
CA LEU A 36 12.90 3.01 3.19
C LEU A 36 13.23 2.69 4.65
N LEU A 37 12.24 2.14 5.36
CA LEU A 37 12.41 1.75 6.75
C LEU A 37 12.12 0.26 6.90
N ARG A 38 12.78 -0.38 7.88
CA ARG A 38 12.42 -1.71 8.32
C ARG A 38 12.51 -1.83 9.83
N ALA A 39 11.52 -2.51 10.42
CA ALA A 39 11.52 -2.84 11.83
C ALA A 39 11.70 -4.36 11.99
N SER A 40 12.81 -4.78 12.59
CA SER A 40 12.95 -6.15 13.06
C SER A 40 12.13 -6.35 14.33
N MET A 41 11.44 -7.49 14.43
CA MET A 41 10.58 -7.79 15.57
C MET A 41 11.25 -8.81 16.51
N HIS A 42 10.93 -8.72 17.80
CA HIS A 42 11.19 -9.83 18.70
C HIS A 42 10.43 -11.08 18.26
N ALA A 43 10.94 -12.25 18.63
CA ALA A 43 10.20 -13.49 18.42
C ALA A 43 8.82 -13.35 19.05
N ASP A 44 7.80 -13.81 18.31
CA ASP A 44 6.44 -13.85 18.82
C ASP A 44 6.40 -14.96 19.90
N ASP A 45 6.13 -14.56 21.15
CA ASP A 45 6.04 -15.52 22.27
C ASP A 45 4.73 -16.32 22.23
N GLY A 46 3.95 -16.18 21.12
CA GLY A 46 2.64 -16.81 20.93
C GLY A 46 1.53 -16.07 21.68
N GLY A 47 0.33 -16.05 21.09
CA GLY A 47 -0.86 -15.43 21.68
C GLY A 47 -1.16 -14.02 21.18
N ASP A 48 -2.00 -13.29 21.94
CA ASP A 48 -2.49 -11.94 21.57
C ASP A 48 -1.53 -10.81 22.00
N ALA A 49 -0.27 -11.13 22.33
CA ALA A 49 0.71 -10.12 22.71
C ALA A 49 0.97 -9.15 21.53
N PRO A 50 1.10 -7.85 21.82
CA PRO A 50 1.41 -6.86 20.78
C PRO A 50 2.79 -7.10 20.21
N PRO A 51 3.01 -6.79 18.90
CA PRO A 51 4.33 -6.89 18.30
C PRO A 51 5.31 -5.94 19.01
N ARG A 52 6.49 -6.46 19.36
CA ARG A 52 7.56 -5.66 19.99
C ARG A 52 8.67 -5.42 18.99
N VAL A 53 8.96 -4.15 18.74
CA VAL A 53 10.06 -3.71 17.87
C VAL A 53 11.37 -3.97 18.59
N ARG A 54 12.32 -4.61 17.89
CA ARG A 54 13.68 -4.82 18.34
C ARG A 54 14.59 -3.66 17.89
N ALA A 55 14.47 -3.26 16.63
CA ALA A 55 15.23 -2.16 16.04
C ALA A 55 14.51 -1.64 14.80
N VAL A 56 14.62 -0.35 14.54
CA VAL A 56 14.22 0.28 13.28
C VAL A 56 15.45 0.77 12.55
N GLU A 57 15.58 0.41 11.30
CA GLU A 57 16.63 0.89 10.42
C GLU A 57 16.01 1.79 9.34
N ARG A 58 16.77 2.81 8.92
CA ARG A 58 16.36 3.76 7.88
C ARG A 58 17.41 3.81 6.77
N TRP A 59 16.97 3.67 5.54
CA TRP A 59 17.80 3.80 4.34
C TRP A 59 17.34 4.98 3.50
N ALA A 60 18.23 6.00 3.35
CA ALA A 60 17.96 7.16 2.51
C ALA A 60 18.00 6.79 1.03
N LEU A 61 17.02 7.28 0.28
CA LEU A 61 16.86 7.05 -1.16
C LEU A 61 17.11 8.33 -1.97
N PRO A 62 17.54 8.25 -3.23
CA PRO A 62 17.88 9.43 -4.04
C PRO A 62 16.65 10.26 -4.44
N SER A 63 15.49 9.63 -4.58
CA SER A 63 14.22 10.29 -4.93
C SER A 63 13.05 9.69 -4.14
N GLU A 64 11.84 10.23 -4.31
CA GLU A 64 10.65 9.75 -3.62
C GLU A 64 10.31 8.32 -4.06
N PRO A 65 10.25 7.36 -3.11
CA PRO A 65 9.73 6.03 -3.40
C PRO A 65 8.21 6.04 -3.48
N GLY A 66 7.64 5.25 -4.38
CA GLY A 66 6.19 5.01 -4.45
C GLY A 66 5.78 3.69 -3.82
N CYS A 67 6.40 2.61 -4.27
CA CYS A 67 6.11 1.25 -3.78
C CYS A 67 7.32 0.35 -3.87
N MET A 68 7.24 -0.80 -3.21
CA MET A 68 8.31 -1.79 -3.18
C MET A 68 7.78 -3.19 -2.92
N ALA A 69 8.61 -4.19 -3.21
CA ALA A 69 8.36 -5.57 -2.83
C ALA A 69 9.67 -6.31 -2.53
N PRO A 70 9.64 -7.38 -1.72
CA PRO A 70 10.79 -8.25 -1.54
C PRO A 70 11.09 -9.02 -2.81
N ALA A 71 12.36 -9.28 -3.11
CA ALA A 71 12.74 -10.10 -4.25
C ALA A 71 13.09 -11.53 -3.81
N ARG A 72 12.78 -12.51 -4.67
CA ARG A 72 12.99 -13.94 -4.36
C ARG A 72 14.46 -14.28 -4.16
N SER A 73 15.34 -13.65 -4.94
CA SER A 73 16.80 -13.77 -4.86
C SER A 73 17.43 -12.96 -3.72
N GLY A 74 16.60 -12.34 -2.85
CA GLY A 74 17.00 -11.45 -1.74
C GLY A 74 16.96 -9.98 -2.12
N GLY A 75 16.92 -9.08 -1.13
CA GLY A 75 16.77 -7.64 -1.32
C GLY A 75 15.39 -7.22 -1.85
N LEU A 76 15.31 -6.13 -2.61
CA LEU A 76 14.07 -5.44 -2.94
C LEU A 76 13.98 -5.03 -4.41
N VAL A 77 12.77 -4.97 -4.96
CA VAL A 77 12.41 -4.13 -6.09
C VAL A 77 11.72 -2.88 -5.57
N ILE A 78 12.07 -1.69 -6.09
CA ILE A 78 11.60 -0.40 -5.58
C ILE A 78 11.25 0.49 -6.77
N ALA A 79 10.03 1.03 -6.81
CA ALA A 79 9.65 2.09 -7.74
C ALA A 79 9.97 3.46 -7.11
N LEU A 80 10.91 4.16 -7.67
CA LEU A 80 11.27 5.55 -7.35
C LEU A 80 10.61 6.50 -8.36
N ARG A 81 10.70 7.81 -8.14
CA ARG A 81 10.14 8.82 -9.04
C ARG A 81 10.53 8.61 -10.50
N ASP A 82 11.76 8.23 -10.75
CA ASP A 82 12.42 8.20 -12.07
C ASP A 82 12.59 6.79 -12.67
N GLY A 83 12.14 5.76 -11.99
CA GLY A 83 12.21 4.40 -12.53
C GLY A 83 11.96 3.30 -11.50
N ILE A 84 12.05 2.07 -11.96
CA ILE A 84 11.97 0.87 -11.12
C ILE A 84 13.38 0.32 -10.96
N TYR A 85 13.79 0.10 -9.72
CA TYR A 85 15.14 -0.27 -9.35
C TYR A 85 15.18 -1.59 -8.60
N ARG A 86 16.32 -2.26 -8.73
CA ARG A 86 16.68 -3.45 -7.97
C ARG A 86 17.74 -3.10 -6.93
N ALA A 87 17.49 -3.45 -5.68
CA ALA A 87 18.48 -3.41 -4.62
C ALA A 87 18.73 -4.85 -4.12
N ARG A 88 19.93 -5.36 -4.28
CA ARG A 88 20.24 -6.76 -3.92
C ARG A 88 20.46 -6.95 -2.41
N THR A 89 20.79 -5.88 -1.71
CA THR A 89 20.99 -5.85 -0.25
C THR A 89 20.42 -4.56 0.33
N TRP A 90 20.10 -4.58 1.60
CA TRP A 90 19.71 -3.39 2.35
C TRP A 90 20.82 -2.33 2.30
N GLY A 91 20.48 -1.10 1.93
CA GLY A 91 21.45 0.01 1.80
C GLY A 91 22.41 -0.11 0.61
N GLY A 92 22.24 -1.13 -0.25
CA GLY A 92 23.11 -1.39 -1.38
C GLY A 92 22.85 -0.50 -2.59
N ALA A 93 23.61 -0.73 -3.66
CA ALA A 93 23.45 -0.03 -4.93
C ALA A 93 22.07 -0.27 -5.53
N LEU A 94 21.52 0.76 -6.17
CA LEU A 94 20.29 0.73 -6.93
C LEU A 94 20.59 0.49 -8.40
N GLU A 95 20.22 -0.68 -8.92
CA GLU A 95 20.33 -1.07 -10.32
C GLU A 95 19.03 -0.69 -11.04
N LEU A 96 19.08 0.17 -12.06
CA LEU A 96 17.91 0.55 -12.83
C LEU A 96 17.43 -0.64 -13.66
N LEU A 97 16.20 -1.09 -13.41
CA LEU A 97 15.53 -2.15 -14.19
C LEU A 97 14.73 -1.55 -15.34
N GLU A 98 13.95 -0.49 -15.09
CA GLU A 98 13.08 0.15 -16.04
C GLU A 98 13.00 1.66 -15.76
N PRO A 99 13.29 2.54 -16.72
CA PRO A 99 13.13 3.99 -16.55
C PRO A 99 11.64 4.35 -16.48
N ALA A 100 11.33 5.48 -15.82
CA ALA A 100 9.98 6.00 -15.80
C ALA A 100 9.50 6.37 -17.20
N VAL A 101 8.25 6.00 -17.52
CA VAL A 101 7.59 6.31 -18.80
C VAL A 101 6.68 7.54 -18.70
N HIS A 102 6.61 8.16 -17.52
CA HIS A 102 5.85 9.37 -17.23
C HIS A 102 6.78 10.60 -17.10
N ASP A 103 6.22 11.80 -17.17
CA ASP A 103 6.98 13.03 -16.90
C ASP A 103 7.29 13.13 -15.40
N THR A 104 8.53 12.87 -15.03
CA THR A 104 8.99 12.84 -13.63
C THR A 104 8.96 14.20 -12.93
N ARG A 105 8.71 15.31 -13.66
CA ARG A 105 8.55 16.64 -13.07
C ARG A 105 7.18 16.84 -12.46
N THR A 106 6.17 16.13 -12.95
CA THR A 106 4.75 16.31 -12.60
C THR A 106 4.09 15.02 -12.11
N MET A 107 4.75 13.89 -12.28
CA MET A 107 4.25 12.57 -11.91
C MET A 107 5.30 11.76 -11.18
N ARG A 108 4.85 10.77 -10.46
CA ARG A 108 5.70 9.75 -9.81
C ARG A 108 4.97 8.42 -9.71
N PHE A 109 5.71 7.36 -9.46
CA PHE A 109 5.10 6.13 -8.98
C PHE A 109 4.46 6.34 -7.59
N ASN A 110 3.43 5.58 -7.30
CA ASN A 110 2.70 5.57 -6.04
C ASN A 110 2.51 4.12 -5.58
N ASP A 111 1.29 3.69 -5.26
CA ASP A 111 1.04 2.33 -4.77
C ASP A 111 1.36 1.25 -5.81
N GLY A 112 1.82 0.11 -5.31
CA GLY A 112 2.13 -1.08 -6.10
C GLY A 112 2.59 -2.24 -5.23
N LYS A 113 2.60 -3.43 -5.81
CA LYS A 113 3.06 -4.68 -5.17
C LYS A 113 3.33 -5.78 -6.19
N CYS A 114 3.85 -6.90 -5.73
CA CYS A 114 3.92 -8.09 -6.58
C CYS A 114 2.58 -8.82 -6.63
N ASP A 115 2.30 -9.41 -7.78
CA ASP A 115 1.21 -10.35 -7.96
C ASP A 115 1.60 -11.77 -7.54
N THR A 116 0.66 -12.69 -7.64
CA THR A 116 0.82 -14.11 -7.26
C THR A 116 1.90 -14.84 -8.05
N LEU A 117 2.26 -14.37 -9.24
CA LEU A 117 3.31 -14.93 -10.09
C LEU A 117 4.67 -14.22 -9.93
N GLY A 118 4.73 -13.15 -9.12
CA GLY A 118 5.97 -12.42 -8.83
C GLY A 118 6.32 -11.33 -9.83
N ARG A 119 5.36 -10.84 -10.63
CA ARG A 119 5.52 -9.61 -11.42
C ARG A 119 5.31 -8.40 -10.51
N PHE A 120 6.07 -7.35 -10.73
CA PHE A 120 5.94 -6.12 -9.97
C PHE A 120 5.01 -5.13 -10.67
N TRP A 121 3.92 -4.77 -10.01
CA TRP A 121 2.95 -3.81 -10.49
C TRP A 121 3.14 -2.49 -9.76
N ALA A 122 3.14 -1.38 -10.50
CA ALA A 122 3.29 -0.04 -9.95
C ALA A 122 2.36 0.95 -10.65
N GLY A 123 1.57 1.64 -9.86
CA GLY A 123 0.69 2.71 -10.33
C GLY A 123 1.38 4.07 -10.26
N THR A 124 0.90 5.03 -11.07
CA THR A 124 1.40 6.40 -11.06
C THR A 124 0.33 7.38 -10.62
N LEU A 125 0.75 8.54 -10.14
CA LEU A 125 -0.12 9.66 -9.81
C LEU A 125 0.31 10.95 -10.50
N ASN A 126 -0.66 11.79 -10.80
CA ASN A 126 -0.49 13.17 -11.20
C ASN A 126 -0.47 14.05 -9.95
N GLU A 127 0.65 14.69 -9.65
CA GLU A 127 0.83 15.47 -8.42
C GLU A 127 -0.03 16.75 -8.39
N ALA A 128 -0.30 17.36 -9.55
CA ALA A 128 -1.21 18.49 -9.67
C ALA A 128 -2.67 18.11 -9.42
N LYS A 129 -3.02 16.82 -9.58
CA LYS A 129 -4.37 16.28 -9.46
C LYS A 129 -5.40 16.97 -10.36
N ASP A 130 -4.94 17.48 -11.50
CA ASP A 130 -5.73 18.24 -12.49
C ASP A 130 -6.30 17.36 -13.62
N GLY A 131 -6.04 16.05 -13.58
CA GLY A 131 -6.58 15.11 -14.55
C GLY A 131 -6.17 13.65 -14.32
N PRO A 132 -6.91 12.71 -14.90
CA PRO A 132 -6.69 11.27 -14.72
C PRO A 132 -5.60 10.74 -15.67
N THR A 133 -4.37 11.24 -15.55
CA THR A 133 -3.22 10.87 -16.39
C THR A 133 -2.39 9.73 -15.85
N GLY A 134 -2.71 9.25 -14.65
CA GLY A 134 -2.04 8.10 -14.03
C GLY A 134 -2.43 6.78 -14.67
N ALA A 135 -1.52 5.81 -14.56
CA ALA A 135 -1.64 4.48 -15.14
C ALA A 135 -1.06 3.42 -14.22
N LEU A 136 -1.41 2.18 -14.49
CA LEU A 136 -0.91 0.97 -13.82
C LEU A 136 0.01 0.22 -14.77
N TYR A 137 1.24 -0.01 -14.35
CA TYR A 137 2.27 -0.71 -15.10
C TYR A 137 2.64 -2.02 -14.43
N CYS A 138 3.10 -2.98 -15.21
CA CYS A 138 3.60 -4.26 -14.75
C CYS A 138 4.98 -4.51 -15.32
N LEU A 139 5.95 -4.81 -14.46
CA LEU A 139 7.28 -5.30 -14.79
C LEU A 139 7.34 -6.81 -14.56
N ASP A 140 7.62 -7.56 -15.63
CA ASP A 140 7.74 -9.02 -15.64
C ASP A 140 9.17 -9.43 -16.05
N LEU A 141 9.98 -9.82 -15.06
CA LEU A 141 11.34 -10.32 -15.29
C LEU A 141 11.46 -11.82 -14.99
N ARG A 142 10.35 -12.51 -14.87
CA ARG A 142 10.36 -13.95 -14.59
C ARG A 142 11.14 -14.74 -15.65
N PRO A 143 11.94 -15.72 -15.25
CA PRO A 143 12.68 -16.56 -16.21
C PRO A 143 11.76 -17.36 -17.15
N ASP A 144 10.55 -17.71 -16.68
CA ASP A 144 9.53 -18.45 -17.41
C ASP A 144 8.48 -17.56 -18.10
N ARG A 145 8.75 -16.26 -18.23
CA ARG A 145 7.88 -15.34 -18.96
C ARG A 145 7.62 -15.84 -20.39
N PRO A 146 6.35 -15.88 -20.84
CA PRO A 146 6.02 -16.34 -22.19
C PRO A 146 6.82 -15.60 -23.26
N GLN A 147 7.32 -16.33 -24.27
CA GLN A 147 8.03 -15.72 -25.37
C GLN A 147 7.15 -14.69 -26.10
N GLY A 148 7.68 -13.50 -26.33
CA GLY A 148 6.94 -12.38 -26.94
C GLY A 148 6.07 -11.57 -25.99
N ALA A 149 5.87 -12.00 -24.74
CA ALA A 149 5.21 -11.16 -23.74
C ALA A 149 6.07 -9.94 -23.40
N PRO A 150 5.49 -8.74 -23.24
CA PRO A 150 6.26 -7.54 -22.92
C PRO A 150 6.91 -7.67 -21.54
N ARG A 151 8.16 -7.19 -21.44
CA ARG A 151 8.87 -7.07 -20.16
C ARG A 151 8.23 -6.03 -19.26
N PHE A 152 7.76 -4.94 -19.84
CA PHE A 152 7.10 -3.84 -19.15
C PHE A 152 5.90 -3.38 -19.96
N ALA A 153 4.74 -3.26 -19.33
CA ALA A 153 3.49 -2.92 -20.01
C ALA A 153 2.57 -2.06 -19.13
N MET A 154 1.85 -1.16 -19.77
CA MET A 154 0.70 -0.49 -19.17
C MET A 154 -0.51 -1.44 -19.24
N LEU A 155 -1.13 -1.70 -18.10
CA LEU A 155 -2.29 -2.61 -18.00
C LEU A 155 -3.61 -1.87 -17.90
N ALA A 156 -3.63 -0.71 -17.23
CA ALA A 156 -4.80 0.13 -17.06
C ALA A 156 -4.39 1.59 -16.92
N GLY A 157 -5.33 2.51 -17.11
CA GLY A 157 -5.09 3.94 -16.99
C GLY A 157 -6.33 4.69 -16.51
N GLY A 158 -6.29 6.02 -16.68
CA GLY A 158 -7.44 6.86 -16.38
C GLY A 158 -7.69 7.05 -14.88
N VAL A 159 -6.62 7.16 -14.08
CA VAL A 159 -6.67 7.53 -12.67
C VAL A 159 -5.89 8.81 -12.44
N THR A 160 -6.27 9.56 -11.42
CA THR A 160 -5.51 10.71 -10.95
C THR A 160 -4.51 10.30 -9.89
N THR A 161 -4.90 9.40 -8.98
CA THR A 161 -4.05 8.94 -7.88
C THR A 161 -4.20 7.42 -7.73
N ALA A 162 -3.27 6.68 -8.29
CA ALA A 162 -3.22 5.23 -8.23
C ALA A 162 -2.99 4.75 -6.80
N ASN A 163 -3.90 3.94 -6.27
CA ASN A 163 -3.84 3.37 -4.94
C ASN A 163 -4.57 2.01 -4.85
N GLY A 164 -4.55 1.39 -3.68
CA GLY A 164 -5.36 0.25 -3.30
C GLY A 164 -5.19 -0.98 -4.20
N LEU A 165 -4.01 -1.16 -4.80
CA LEU A 165 -3.73 -2.35 -5.61
C LEU A 165 -3.76 -3.59 -4.73
N ALA A 166 -4.57 -4.57 -5.09
CA ALA A 166 -4.64 -5.86 -4.42
C ALA A 166 -5.14 -6.95 -5.35
N PHE A 167 -4.91 -8.20 -4.97
CA PHE A 167 -5.32 -9.38 -5.74
C PHE A 167 -6.11 -10.32 -4.83
N SER A 168 -7.15 -10.95 -5.38
CA SER A 168 -7.89 -11.98 -4.66
C SER A 168 -7.03 -13.23 -4.43
N PRO A 169 -7.31 -14.03 -3.37
CA PRO A 169 -6.53 -15.23 -3.04
C PRO A 169 -6.51 -16.28 -4.16
N ASP A 170 -7.57 -16.34 -4.95
CA ASP A 170 -7.72 -17.27 -6.08
C ASP A 170 -7.03 -16.77 -7.37
N GLY A 171 -6.43 -15.56 -7.35
CA GLY A 171 -5.74 -14.96 -8.49
C GLY A 171 -6.66 -14.56 -9.66
N ARG A 172 -7.97 -14.39 -9.40
CA ARG A 172 -8.95 -14.10 -10.46
C ARG A 172 -9.49 -12.67 -10.46
N THR A 173 -9.22 -11.91 -9.41
CA THR A 173 -9.65 -10.51 -9.31
C THR A 173 -8.46 -9.62 -8.97
N ALA A 174 -8.30 -8.55 -9.74
CA ALA A 174 -7.43 -7.43 -9.41
C ALA A 174 -8.28 -6.22 -8.99
N TYR A 175 -7.90 -5.58 -7.90
CA TYR A 175 -8.51 -4.36 -7.38
C TYR A 175 -7.54 -3.20 -7.53
N TRP A 176 -8.06 -2.01 -7.83
CA TRP A 176 -7.26 -0.80 -7.94
C TRP A 176 -8.10 0.45 -7.67
N ALA A 177 -7.66 1.30 -6.75
CA ALA A 177 -8.35 2.51 -6.37
C ALA A 177 -7.81 3.74 -7.13
N ASP A 178 -8.72 4.70 -7.36
CA ASP A 178 -8.37 6.09 -7.61
C ASP A 178 -8.83 6.93 -6.42
N THR A 179 -7.89 7.36 -5.60
CA THR A 179 -8.17 8.16 -4.41
C THR A 179 -8.90 9.46 -4.75
N ALA A 180 -8.50 10.13 -5.85
CA ALA A 180 -9.11 11.38 -6.27
C ALA A 180 -10.54 11.21 -6.81
N ALA A 181 -10.82 10.06 -7.41
CA ALA A 181 -12.17 9.71 -7.90
C ALA A 181 -13.06 9.07 -6.85
N HIS A 182 -12.58 8.88 -5.61
CA HIS A 182 -13.32 8.23 -4.52
C HIS A 182 -13.88 6.86 -4.91
N ARG A 183 -13.10 6.06 -5.66
CA ARG A 183 -13.58 4.81 -6.26
C ARG A 183 -12.52 3.70 -6.18
N VAL A 184 -12.97 2.49 -5.88
CA VAL A 184 -12.21 1.24 -6.11
C VAL A 184 -12.81 0.55 -7.34
N ARG A 185 -11.94 0.18 -8.28
CA ARG A 185 -12.26 -0.63 -9.46
C ARG A 185 -11.83 -2.07 -9.23
N ALA A 186 -12.51 -3.00 -9.88
CA ALA A 186 -12.10 -4.39 -9.95
C ALA A 186 -12.20 -4.91 -11.38
N TRP A 187 -11.34 -5.87 -11.70
CA TRP A 187 -11.33 -6.60 -12.98
C TRP A 187 -11.31 -8.08 -12.73
N ASP A 188 -11.86 -8.81 -13.68
CA ASP A 188 -11.49 -10.20 -13.84
C ASP A 188 -10.06 -10.23 -14.38
N TRP A 189 -9.19 -10.88 -13.62
CA TRP A 189 -7.77 -10.96 -13.93
C TRP A 189 -7.38 -12.39 -14.27
N ASP A 190 -6.80 -12.55 -15.45
CA ASP A 190 -6.13 -13.77 -15.83
C ASP A 190 -4.63 -13.63 -15.50
N ALA A 191 -4.20 -14.34 -14.46
CA ALA A 191 -2.83 -14.27 -13.99
C ALA A 191 -1.82 -14.83 -15.01
N GLU A 192 -2.19 -15.82 -15.84
CA GLU A 192 -1.26 -16.42 -16.78
C GLU A 192 -0.96 -15.46 -17.95
N SER A 193 -2.00 -14.95 -18.58
CA SER A 193 -1.88 -13.99 -19.69
C SER A 193 -1.63 -12.55 -19.25
N ASN A 194 -1.78 -12.26 -17.96
CA ASN A 194 -1.71 -10.91 -17.37
C ASN A 194 -2.72 -9.93 -17.98
N THR A 195 -3.93 -10.40 -18.25
CA THR A 195 -4.98 -9.56 -18.84
C THR A 195 -6.04 -9.18 -17.84
N LEU A 196 -6.46 -7.92 -17.92
CA LEU A 196 -7.56 -7.35 -17.14
C LEU A 196 -8.80 -7.26 -18.05
N ALA A 197 -9.91 -7.85 -17.62
CA ALA A 197 -11.17 -7.86 -18.36
C ALA A 197 -12.34 -7.44 -17.44
N ARG A 198 -13.45 -7.04 -18.02
CA ARG A 198 -14.71 -6.74 -17.33
C ARG A 198 -14.53 -5.77 -16.16
N GLU A 199 -13.96 -4.58 -16.42
CA GLU A 199 -13.87 -3.53 -15.40
C GLU A 199 -15.24 -3.26 -14.78
N ARG A 200 -15.27 -3.16 -13.44
CA ARG A 200 -16.45 -2.80 -12.68
C ARG A 200 -16.08 -1.88 -11.51
N THR A 201 -17.02 -1.07 -11.07
CA THR A 201 -16.90 -0.38 -9.79
C THR A 201 -17.12 -1.39 -8.67
N PHE A 202 -16.07 -1.58 -7.83
CA PHE A 202 -16.15 -2.44 -6.66
C PHE A 202 -16.74 -1.69 -5.45
N ALA A 203 -16.22 -0.48 -5.20
CA ALA A 203 -16.73 0.41 -4.15
C ALA A 203 -16.64 1.88 -4.61
N ARG A 204 -17.59 2.69 -4.14
CA ARG A 204 -17.62 4.14 -4.35
C ARG A 204 -17.92 4.83 -3.03
N PHE A 205 -17.26 5.96 -2.80
CA PHE A 205 -17.35 6.74 -1.57
C PHE A 205 -17.80 8.17 -1.87
N ASP A 206 -18.40 8.81 -0.87
CA ASP A 206 -18.81 10.20 -0.97
C ASP A 206 -17.60 11.12 -1.14
N VAL A 207 -17.78 12.16 -1.94
CA VAL A 207 -16.77 13.20 -2.11
C VAL A 207 -16.66 13.99 -0.82
N LYS A 208 -15.43 14.42 -0.50
CA LYS A 208 -15.15 15.24 0.67
C LYS A 208 -16.07 16.48 0.69
N PRO A 209 -16.88 16.67 1.74
CA PRO A 209 -17.78 17.81 1.84
C PRO A 209 -17.00 19.13 1.86
N GLU A 210 -17.58 20.18 1.27
CA GLU A 210 -17.01 21.53 1.36
C GLU A 210 -16.88 21.99 2.81
N GLY A 211 -15.74 22.58 3.16
CA GLY A 211 -15.46 23.03 4.53
C GLY A 211 -15.20 21.91 5.54
N TRP A 212 -15.15 20.64 5.11
CA TRP A 212 -14.86 19.54 6.01
C TRP A 212 -13.44 19.67 6.61
N THR A 213 -13.36 19.48 7.92
CA THR A 213 -12.10 19.37 8.66
C THR A 213 -12.18 18.19 9.62
N SER A 214 -11.04 17.67 10.05
CA SER A 214 -11.01 16.57 11.04
C SER A 214 -11.58 16.98 12.42
N ALA A 215 -11.64 18.28 12.72
CA ALA A 215 -12.30 18.80 13.93
C ALA A 215 -13.84 18.72 13.82
N THR A 216 -14.39 18.86 12.61
CA THR A 216 -15.83 18.77 12.35
C THR A 216 -16.30 17.33 12.12
N ALA A 217 -15.38 16.40 11.82
CA ALA A 217 -15.69 14.99 11.59
C ALA A 217 -16.36 14.32 12.80
N ALA A 218 -16.06 14.77 14.01
CA ALA A 218 -16.66 14.26 15.25
C ALA A 218 -18.14 14.63 15.42
N SER A 219 -18.69 15.53 14.61
CA SER A 219 -19.99 16.15 14.93
C SER A 219 -21.09 16.01 13.87
N ALA A 220 -20.85 15.67 12.62
CA ALA A 220 -21.96 15.84 11.67
C ALA A 220 -21.94 15.13 10.30
N THR A 221 -20.91 14.49 9.81
CA THR A 221 -20.98 13.94 8.45
C THR A 221 -20.38 12.56 8.32
N SER A 222 -21.09 11.70 7.61
CA SER A 222 -20.71 10.35 7.21
C SER A 222 -19.57 10.30 6.16
N TYR A 223 -18.59 11.21 6.23
CA TYR A 223 -17.47 11.18 5.29
C TYR A 223 -16.50 10.07 5.69
N ASP A 224 -16.51 9.00 4.91
CA ASP A 224 -15.67 7.82 5.14
C ASP A 224 -14.16 8.07 4.88
N GLY A 225 -13.80 9.17 4.24
CA GLY A 225 -12.46 9.39 3.70
C GLY A 225 -12.34 8.99 2.24
N ARG A 226 -11.11 8.92 1.76
CA ARG A 226 -10.79 8.53 0.37
C ARG A 226 -10.06 7.19 0.38
N PRO A 227 -10.38 6.27 -0.56
CA PRO A 227 -9.66 4.99 -0.64
C PRO A 227 -8.19 5.25 -0.95
N ASP A 228 -7.30 4.70 -0.12
CA ASP A 228 -5.86 4.77 -0.25
C ASP A 228 -5.30 3.36 -0.49
N GLY A 229 -4.22 2.96 0.15
CA GLY A 229 -3.66 1.62 0.02
C GLY A 229 -4.58 0.53 0.58
N ALA A 230 -4.36 -0.71 0.14
CA ALA A 230 -5.21 -1.83 0.50
C ALA A 230 -4.45 -3.16 0.67
N ALA A 231 -5.10 -4.09 1.35
CA ALA A 231 -4.71 -5.50 1.43
C ALA A 231 -5.93 -6.40 1.27
N VAL A 232 -5.70 -7.67 0.97
CA VAL A 232 -6.74 -8.71 0.95
C VAL A 232 -6.41 -9.76 1.99
N ASP A 233 -7.41 -10.24 2.71
CA ASP A 233 -7.25 -11.30 3.69
C ASP A 233 -7.49 -12.70 3.09
N SER A 234 -7.29 -13.75 3.89
CA SER A 234 -7.41 -15.14 3.44
C SER A 234 -8.83 -15.57 3.06
N ARG A 235 -9.86 -14.78 3.40
CA ARG A 235 -11.24 -14.98 2.97
C ARG A 235 -11.55 -14.25 1.67
N GLY A 236 -10.61 -13.42 1.18
CA GLY A 236 -10.80 -12.59 0.01
C GLY A 236 -11.41 -11.22 0.31
N ASP A 237 -11.58 -10.86 1.58
CA ASP A 237 -12.11 -9.55 1.92
C ASP A 237 -11.06 -8.46 1.65
N TYR A 238 -11.48 -7.39 1.00
CA TYR A 238 -10.65 -6.24 0.64
C TYR A 238 -10.66 -5.21 1.76
N TRP A 239 -9.49 -4.89 2.30
CA TRP A 239 -9.27 -3.92 3.36
C TRP A 239 -8.70 -2.64 2.79
N SER A 240 -9.46 -1.55 2.83
CA SER A 240 -9.05 -0.23 2.33
C SER A 240 -8.72 0.71 3.47
N ALA A 241 -7.55 1.34 3.42
CA ALA A 241 -7.29 2.50 4.24
C ALA A 241 -8.09 3.69 3.70
N MET A 242 -8.73 4.43 4.60
CA MET A 242 -9.55 5.58 4.24
C MET A 242 -8.83 6.86 4.66
N PHE A 243 -8.02 7.42 3.73
CA PHE A 243 -7.29 8.66 3.97
C PHE A 243 -8.23 9.80 4.35
N GLU A 244 -7.93 10.53 5.40
CA GLU A 244 -8.78 11.55 6.07
C GLU A 244 -10.04 10.95 6.73
N GLY A 245 -10.30 9.67 6.61
CA GLY A 245 -11.44 9.00 7.26
C GLY A 245 -11.16 8.48 8.66
N GLY A 246 -9.87 8.36 9.05
CA GLY A 246 -9.50 7.83 10.36
C GLY A 246 -9.90 6.36 10.59
N GLN A 247 -10.04 5.58 9.53
CA GLN A 247 -10.56 4.21 9.60
C GLN A 247 -10.01 3.32 8.47
N LEU A 248 -10.11 2.00 8.69
CA LEU A 248 -10.11 1.00 7.63
C LEU A 248 -11.53 0.57 7.35
N LEU A 249 -11.85 0.32 6.09
CA LEU A 249 -13.08 -0.35 5.68
C LEU A 249 -12.77 -1.72 5.11
N ARG A 250 -13.53 -2.73 5.51
CA ARG A 250 -13.45 -4.10 5.02
C ARG A 250 -14.66 -4.40 4.17
N PHE A 251 -14.42 -4.95 2.98
CA PHE A 251 -15.44 -5.31 2.02
C PHE A 251 -15.36 -6.80 1.69
N SER A 252 -16.51 -7.46 1.61
CA SER A 252 -16.59 -8.82 1.08
C SER A 252 -16.16 -8.87 -0.40
N PRO A 253 -15.84 -10.04 -0.98
CA PRO A 253 -15.57 -10.18 -2.41
C PRO A 253 -16.70 -9.68 -3.32
N ALA A 254 -17.94 -9.61 -2.79
CA ALA A 254 -19.09 -9.05 -3.49
C ALA A 254 -19.15 -7.51 -3.47
N GLY A 255 -18.25 -6.84 -2.73
CA GLY A 255 -18.24 -5.39 -2.59
C GLY A 255 -19.15 -4.86 -1.47
N GLU A 256 -19.66 -5.72 -0.61
CA GLU A 256 -20.44 -5.33 0.56
C GLU A 256 -19.52 -4.91 1.71
N ARG A 257 -19.79 -3.76 2.32
CA ARG A 257 -19.06 -3.29 3.51
C ARG A 257 -19.42 -4.18 4.71
N VAL A 258 -18.45 -4.92 5.23
CA VAL A 258 -18.64 -5.88 6.32
C VAL A 258 -18.14 -5.37 7.66
N GLU A 259 -17.17 -4.43 7.64
CA GLU A 259 -16.59 -3.90 8.89
C GLU A 259 -16.00 -2.49 8.68
N SER A 260 -15.97 -1.71 9.77
CA SER A 260 -15.28 -0.44 9.88
C SER A 260 -14.46 -0.44 11.16
N LEU A 261 -13.16 -0.14 11.03
CA LEU A 261 -12.22 -0.12 12.14
C LEU A 261 -11.63 1.29 12.28
N ALA A 262 -12.07 2.00 13.31
CA ALA A 262 -11.50 3.32 13.64
C ALA A 262 -10.03 3.20 14.08
N LEU A 263 -9.19 4.17 13.68
CA LEU A 263 -7.78 4.28 14.04
C LEU A 263 -7.51 5.55 14.85
N PRO A 264 -6.48 5.54 15.73
CA PRO A 264 -6.01 6.73 16.43
C PRO A 264 -5.08 7.59 15.53
N ALA A 265 -5.42 7.70 14.25
CA ALA A 265 -4.76 8.55 13.23
C ALA A 265 -5.78 8.95 12.17
N GLN A 266 -5.77 10.21 11.75
CA GLN A 266 -6.74 10.71 10.76
C GLN A 266 -6.49 10.20 9.35
N CYS A 267 -5.23 9.95 9.02
CA CYS A 267 -4.81 9.57 7.68
C CYS A 267 -4.13 8.19 7.67
N PRO A 268 -4.88 7.07 7.83
CA PRO A 268 -4.35 5.78 7.48
C PRO A 268 -4.03 5.75 5.98
N THR A 269 -2.93 5.11 5.59
CA THR A 269 -2.46 5.09 4.21
C THR A 269 -2.53 3.69 3.60
N MET A 270 -1.98 2.66 4.26
CA MET A 270 -2.01 1.32 3.72
C MET A 270 -1.95 0.24 4.81
N PRO A 271 -2.84 -0.77 4.79
CA PRO A 271 -2.74 -1.95 5.65
C PRO A 271 -1.80 -3.01 5.05
N CYS A 272 -1.15 -3.79 5.92
CA CYS A 272 -0.59 -5.09 5.57
C CYS A 272 -0.72 -6.07 6.73
N PHE A 273 -0.70 -7.36 6.42
CA PHE A 273 -0.75 -8.41 7.42
C PHE A 273 0.65 -8.98 7.67
N GLY A 274 0.96 -9.29 8.91
CA GLY A 274 2.24 -9.85 9.29
C GLY A 274 2.17 -10.65 10.59
N GLY A 275 3.37 -10.90 11.17
CA GLY A 275 3.52 -11.92 12.21
C GLY A 275 3.58 -13.32 11.59
N ASP A 276 3.95 -14.31 12.39
CA ASP A 276 4.12 -15.69 11.89
C ASP A 276 2.79 -16.32 11.44
N ASP A 277 1.68 -15.89 12.04
CA ASP A 277 0.33 -16.33 11.74
C ASP A 277 -0.47 -15.40 10.81
N LEU A 278 0.16 -14.32 10.32
CA LEU A 278 -0.45 -13.30 9.48
C LEU A 278 -1.71 -12.64 10.08
N ARG A 279 -1.83 -12.62 11.41
CA ARG A 279 -2.95 -12.02 12.15
C ARG A 279 -2.59 -10.68 12.80
N THR A 280 -1.39 -10.20 12.66
CA THR A 280 -1.04 -8.84 13.03
C THR A 280 -1.32 -7.92 11.85
N LEU A 281 -2.30 -7.05 12.00
CA LEU A 281 -2.62 -6.03 11.02
C LEU A 281 -1.79 -4.78 11.33
N TYR A 282 -0.87 -4.44 10.44
CA TYR A 282 -0.10 -3.20 10.46
C TYR A 282 -0.75 -2.19 9.53
N VAL A 283 -0.77 -0.92 9.94
CA VAL A 283 -1.29 0.18 9.12
C VAL A 283 -0.31 1.34 9.16
N THR A 284 0.20 1.72 8.02
CA THR A 284 0.95 2.97 7.88
C THR A 284 0.03 4.18 7.93
N THR A 285 0.54 5.32 8.37
CA THR A 285 -0.24 6.56 8.50
C THR A 285 0.54 7.77 8.01
N GLY A 286 -0.18 8.86 7.72
CA GLY A 286 0.39 10.14 7.29
C GLY A 286 0.23 11.25 8.32
N ALA A 287 1.28 12.06 8.49
CA ALA A 287 1.29 13.30 9.31
C ALA A 287 1.63 14.55 8.49
N LYS A 288 2.07 14.39 7.23
CA LYS A 288 2.47 15.50 6.36
C LYS A 288 1.30 16.45 6.10
N ALA A 289 1.56 17.76 6.26
CA ALA A 289 0.59 18.82 6.02
C ALA A 289 -0.71 18.73 6.83
N ARG A 290 -0.69 17.98 7.98
CA ARG A 290 -1.84 17.91 8.87
C ARG A 290 -1.81 19.08 9.87
N PRO A 291 -3.01 19.64 10.21
CA PRO A 291 -3.13 20.73 11.19
C PRO A 291 -2.50 20.38 12.55
N ALA A 292 -1.96 21.40 13.24
CA ALA A 292 -1.27 21.17 14.51
C ALA A 292 -2.22 20.67 15.60
N ASP A 293 -3.46 21.14 15.62
CA ASP A 293 -4.50 20.72 16.56
C ASP A 293 -4.93 19.26 16.30
N GLU A 294 -4.97 18.82 15.04
CA GLU A 294 -5.22 17.41 14.70
C GLU A 294 -4.09 16.52 15.24
N ARG A 295 -2.83 16.90 14.98
CA ARG A 295 -1.67 16.15 15.47
C ARG A 295 -1.59 16.13 17.00
N ALA A 296 -2.03 17.19 17.67
CA ALA A 296 -2.08 17.20 19.13
C ALA A 296 -3.15 16.24 19.69
N ARG A 297 -4.29 16.09 18.98
CA ARG A 297 -5.35 15.14 19.36
C ARG A 297 -5.02 13.69 18.98
N LEU A 298 -4.25 13.49 17.91
CA LEU A 298 -3.88 12.20 17.34
C LEU A 298 -2.35 12.09 17.25
N PRO A 299 -1.64 11.95 18.38
CA PRO A 299 -0.18 12.03 18.47
C PRO A 299 0.54 10.88 17.73
N ASP A 300 -0.17 9.79 17.45
CA ASP A 300 0.38 8.65 16.72
C ASP A 300 0.30 8.79 15.18
N SER A 301 -0.21 9.92 14.68
CA SER A 301 -0.21 10.23 13.24
C SER A 301 1.21 10.22 12.68
N GLY A 302 1.41 9.49 11.58
CA GLY A 302 2.71 9.24 10.95
C GLY A 302 3.45 8.00 11.48
N ARG A 303 2.95 7.36 12.55
CA ARG A 303 3.47 6.07 13.02
C ARG A 303 2.84 4.91 12.27
N VAL A 304 3.50 3.76 12.29
CA VAL A 304 2.85 2.49 11.97
C VAL A 304 2.06 2.04 13.18
N LEU A 305 0.79 1.72 12.96
CA LEU A 305 -0.11 1.20 13.97
C LEU A 305 -0.26 -0.31 13.79
N ALA A 306 -0.36 -1.05 14.88
CA ALA A 306 -0.54 -2.49 14.86
C ALA A 306 -1.72 -2.93 15.73
N THR A 307 -2.45 -3.94 15.29
CA THR A 307 -3.49 -4.61 16.09
C THR A 307 -3.62 -6.09 15.69
N ARG A 308 -4.28 -6.88 16.52
CA ARG A 308 -4.56 -8.28 16.19
C ARG A 308 -5.93 -8.41 15.54
N VAL A 309 -6.05 -9.27 14.54
CA VAL A 309 -7.29 -9.56 13.83
C VAL A 309 -7.58 -11.06 13.79
N ALA A 310 -8.87 -11.41 13.73
CA ALA A 310 -9.30 -12.79 13.74
C ALA A 310 -9.02 -13.53 12.42
N THR A 311 -9.13 -12.82 11.28
CA THR A 311 -8.85 -13.41 9.95
C THR A 311 -7.40 -13.14 9.57
N PRO A 312 -6.60 -14.17 9.24
CA PRO A 312 -5.24 -13.95 8.77
C PRO A 312 -5.24 -13.30 7.39
N GLY A 313 -4.19 -12.54 7.10
CA GLY A 313 -3.97 -12.01 5.76
C GLY A 313 -3.37 -13.02 4.79
N LEU A 314 -2.95 -12.50 3.63
CA LEU A 314 -2.16 -13.24 2.65
C LEU A 314 -0.67 -12.93 2.85
N PRO A 315 0.23 -13.89 2.57
CA PRO A 315 1.66 -13.63 2.57
C PRO A 315 2.04 -12.66 1.46
N VAL A 316 3.11 -11.89 1.67
CA VAL A 316 3.67 -11.04 0.62
C VAL A 316 4.17 -11.88 -0.55
N HIS A 317 3.89 -11.44 -1.78
CA HIS A 317 4.45 -12.04 -2.98
C HIS A 317 5.83 -11.44 -3.29
N PHE A 318 6.75 -12.30 -3.68
CA PHE A 318 8.13 -11.93 -3.96
C PHE A 318 8.30 -11.65 -5.46
N PHE A 319 8.97 -10.55 -5.78
CA PHE A 319 9.42 -10.27 -7.14
C PHE A 319 10.31 -11.40 -7.66
N GLN A 320 10.02 -11.87 -8.85
CA GLN A 320 10.82 -12.88 -9.55
C GLN A 320 11.75 -12.21 -10.55
N ASP A 321 13.06 -12.40 -10.35
CA ASP A 321 14.16 -11.84 -11.16
C ASP A 321 15.19 -12.91 -11.53
#